data_5bbeadb4cfc932b0ab8272762209bffe
#
_entry.id   5bbeadb4cfc932b0ab8272762209bffe
#
_cell.length_a   1.000
_cell.length_b   1.000
_cell.length_c   1.000
_cell.angle_alpha   90.00
_cell.angle_beta   90.00
_cell.angle_gamma   90.00
#
_symmetry.space_group_name_H-M   'P 1'
#
loop_
_entity.id
_entity.type
_entity.pdbx_description
1 polymer ?
#
loop_
_entity_poly.entity_id
_entity_poly.type
_entity_poly.pdbx_seq_one_letter_code
_entity_poly.pdbx_strand_id
1 'polypeptide(L)'
;MEVSNVIYYPAQDFAQYLKIPGTSFSSLKDFKGGVTAGMQLGTRVHNFVNEPEQYDWVDSDLVLPIAGAIKDVLGDAYHLLQKELGITCDFTHEGLKLNYKGRIDMVIPEKIVVDLKVLAGKLKDAVKYFKYDQQISGYCLSSGCAIGLIVAYNKKEKKVETMMIKPDPAFWEKVISERGEII
;
A
#
# COMPACT_ATOMS: atom_id res chain seq x y z
N MET A 1 -15.20 12.87 -6.75
CA MET A 1 -13.83 12.69 -7.28
C MET A 1 -13.87 11.70 -8.45
N GLU A 2 -13.14 11.97 -9.52
CA GLU A 2 -13.00 11.08 -10.67
C GLU A 2 -11.54 10.65 -10.79
N VAL A 3 -11.32 9.49 -11.43
CA VAL A 3 -9.98 8.94 -11.68
C VAL A 3 -9.83 8.66 -13.17
N SER A 4 -8.75 9.13 -13.77
CA SER A 4 -8.47 8.96 -15.20
C SER A 4 -6.97 8.75 -15.44
N ASN A 5 -6.60 8.40 -16.67
CA ASN A 5 -5.21 8.22 -17.10
C ASN A 5 -4.41 7.25 -16.23
N VAL A 6 -5.03 6.13 -15.86
CA VAL A 6 -4.41 5.11 -15.00
C VAL A 6 -3.33 4.36 -15.77
N ILE A 7 -2.11 4.37 -15.26
CA ILE A 7 -0.96 3.66 -15.82
C ILE A 7 -0.30 2.82 -14.73
N TYR A 8 -0.12 1.52 -15.00
CA TYR A 8 0.65 0.62 -14.16
C TYR A 8 2.06 0.43 -14.72
N TYR A 9 3.02 0.27 -13.83
CA TYR A 9 4.41 -0.02 -14.20
C TYR A 9 5.10 -0.85 -13.11
N PRO A 10 6.16 -1.62 -13.44
CA PRO A 10 6.95 -2.31 -12.44
C PRO A 10 7.62 -1.31 -11.48
N ALA A 11 7.54 -1.56 -10.18
CA ALA A 11 8.07 -0.67 -9.15
C ALA A 11 8.94 -1.38 -8.10
N GLN A 12 9.63 -2.47 -8.50
CA GLN A 12 10.58 -3.19 -7.65
C GLN A 12 11.76 -2.29 -7.27
N ASP A 13 12.24 -1.46 -8.20
CA ASP A 13 13.27 -0.47 -7.94
C ASP A 13 12.66 0.82 -7.36
N PHE A 14 12.81 0.98 -6.05
CA PHE A 14 12.29 2.13 -5.33
C PHE A 14 12.94 3.45 -5.78
N ALA A 15 14.23 3.42 -6.16
CA ALA A 15 14.92 4.62 -6.65
C ALA A 15 14.35 5.11 -7.99
N GLN A 16 13.96 4.19 -8.87
CA GLN A 16 13.26 4.53 -10.10
C GLN A 16 11.85 5.06 -9.82
N TYR A 17 11.12 4.43 -8.91
CA TYR A 17 9.80 4.91 -8.49
C TYR A 17 9.84 6.35 -7.98
N LEU A 18 10.85 6.71 -7.19
CA LEU A 18 10.98 8.08 -6.67
C LEU A 18 11.12 9.15 -7.77
N LYS A 19 11.67 8.80 -8.92
CA LYS A 19 11.85 9.72 -10.07
C LYS A 19 10.57 9.99 -10.84
N ILE A 20 9.55 9.18 -10.68
CA ILE A 20 8.27 9.36 -11.36
C ILE A 20 7.55 10.56 -10.74
N PRO A 21 7.10 11.53 -11.56
CA PRO A 21 6.38 12.69 -11.04
C PRO A 21 5.01 12.29 -10.48
N GLY A 22 4.53 13.04 -9.51
CA GLY A 22 3.22 12.85 -8.91
C GLY A 22 3.24 12.94 -7.38
N THR A 23 2.06 13.12 -6.82
CA THR A 23 1.83 13.20 -5.38
C THR A 23 1.49 11.82 -4.82
N SER A 24 2.27 11.35 -3.86
CA SER A 24 1.99 10.11 -3.11
C SER A 24 1.58 10.42 -1.68
N PHE A 25 0.95 9.45 -1.01
CA PHE A 25 0.59 9.61 0.41
C PHE A 25 1.82 9.93 1.28
N SER A 26 2.95 9.26 1.03
CA SER A 26 4.20 9.51 1.76
C SER A 26 4.79 10.91 1.49
N SER A 27 4.57 11.48 0.31
CA SER A 27 5.04 12.84 -0.02
C SER A 27 4.22 13.94 0.67
N LEU A 28 3.05 13.62 1.19
CA LEU A 28 2.21 14.54 1.96
C LEU A 28 2.65 14.65 3.42
N LYS A 29 3.49 13.72 3.86
CA LYS A 29 4.07 13.71 5.20
C LYS A 29 5.51 14.19 5.11
N ASP A 30 5.89 15.14 5.95
CA ASP A 30 7.29 15.55 6.11
C ASP A 30 8.08 14.40 6.78
N PHE A 31 8.43 13.40 5.98
CA PHE A 31 9.18 12.24 6.46
C PHE A 31 10.66 12.61 6.56
N LYS A 32 11.07 13.01 7.75
CA LYS A 32 12.48 13.18 8.14
C LYS A 32 12.91 11.97 8.95
N GLY A 33 13.36 10.91 8.30
CA GLY A 33 13.83 9.74 9.02
C GLY A 33 14.77 8.87 8.19
N GLY A 34 15.84 8.38 8.81
CA GLY A 34 16.72 7.36 8.24
C GLY A 34 16.06 5.97 8.25
N VAL A 35 16.71 5.01 7.61
CA VAL A 35 16.28 3.60 7.62
C VAL A 35 16.43 3.03 9.02
N THR A 36 15.32 2.57 9.62
CA THR A 36 15.32 1.92 10.93
C THR A 36 15.42 0.41 10.80
N ALA A 37 15.80 -0.28 11.89
CA ALA A 37 15.78 -1.75 11.94
C ALA A 37 14.38 -2.34 11.66
N GLY A 38 13.32 -1.64 12.08
CA GLY A 38 11.95 -2.04 11.77
C GLY A 38 11.60 -1.92 10.29
N MET A 39 12.12 -0.90 9.60
CA MET A 39 11.96 -0.75 8.15
C MET A 39 12.73 -1.82 7.38
N GLN A 40 13.93 -2.19 7.83
CA GLN A 40 14.70 -3.29 7.24
C GLN A 40 13.98 -4.63 7.39
N LEU A 41 13.39 -4.90 8.57
CA LEU A 41 12.58 -6.09 8.77
C LEU A 41 11.36 -6.09 7.86
N GLY A 42 10.67 -4.96 7.73
CA GLY A 42 9.55 -4.81 6.80
C GLY A 42 9.95 -5.14 5.37
N THR A 43 11.06 -4.60 4.88
CA THR A 43 11.59 -4.88 3.55
C THR A 43 11.87 -6.38 3.37
N ARG A 44 12.49 -7.04 4.35
CA ARG A 44 12.74 -8.49 4.27
C ARG A 44 11.44 -9.31 4.21
N VAL A 45 10.43 -8.94 4.98
CA VAL A 45 9.12 -9.59 4.94
C VAL A 45 8.47 -9.41 3.56
N HIS A 46 8.48 -8.22 3.00
CA HIS A 46 7.98 -7.96 1.65
C HIS A 46 8.70 -8.84 0.60
N ASN A 47 10.02 -8.84 0.63
CA ASN A 47 10.81 -9.61 -0.32
C ASN A 47 10.52 -11.10 -0.21
N PHE A 48 10.42 -11.64 0.99
CA PHE A 48 10.12 -13.05 1.18
C PHE A 48 8.69 -13.42 0.70
N VAL A 49 7.68 -12.61 1.00
CA VAL A 49 6.30 -12.86 0.53
C VAL A 49 6.23 -12.82 -1.00
N ASN A 50 7.03 -11.94 -1.62
CA ASN A 50 7.06 -11.79 -3.06
C ASN A 50 7.86 -12.90 -3.78
N GLU A 51 9.00 -13.32 -3.20
CA GLU A 51 9.93 -14.28 -3.79
C GLU A 51 10.44 -15.28 -2.73
N PRO A 52 9.57 -16.15 -2.19
CA PRO A 52 9.93 -17.03 -1.07
C PRO A 52 11.08 -18.01 -1.38
N GLU A 53 11.30 -18.29 -2.66
CA GLU A 53 12.33 -19.24 -3.11
C GLU A 53 13.76 -18.68 -3.00
N GLN A 54 13.91 -17.37 -2.91
CA GLN A 54 15.21 -16.68 -2.89
C GLN A 54 15.72 -16.39 -1.48
N TYR A 55 14.89 -16.60 -0.46
CA TYR A 55 15.19 -16.19 0.91
C TYR A 55 15.33 -17.38 1.86
N ASP A 56 16.33 -17.28 2.72
CA ASP A 56 16.62 -18.28 3.75
C ASP A 56 15.51 -18.30 4.83
N TRP A 57 15.29 -19.49 5.39
CA TRP A 57 14.21 -19.80 6.36
C TRP A 57 14.28 -19.02 7.69
N VAL A 58 15.27 -18.17 7.88
CA VAL A 58 15.46 -17.40 9.13
C VAL A 58 14.27 -16.53 9.53
N ASP A 59 13.49 -16.06 8.55
CA ASP A 59 12.29 -15.24 8.79
C ASP A 59 10.98 -16.00 8.54
N SER A 60 11.03 -17.34 8.43
CA SER A 60 9.84 -18.17 8.12
C SER A 60 8.73 -18.04 9.16
N ASP A 61 9.08 -17.87 10.45
CA ASP A 61 8.12 -17.68 11.53
C ASP A 61 7.28 -16.38 11.39
N LEU A 62 7.80 -15.41 10.64
CA LEU A 62 7.11 -14.15 10.35
C LEU A 62 6.29 -14.22 9.07
N VAL A 63 6.84 -14.84 8.08
CA VAL A 63 6.36 -14.74 6.70
C VAL A 63 5.28 -15.75 6.36
N LEU A 64 5.42 -17.00 6.83
CA LEU A 64 4.41 -18.03 6.61
C LEU A 64 3.04 -17.64 7.19
N PRO A 65 2.93 -17.09 8.42
CA PRO A 65 1.66 -16.58 8.92
C PRO A 65 1.07 -15.44 8.09
N ILE A 66 1.91 -14.54 7.57
CA ILE A 66 1.47 -13.43 6.71
C ILE A 66 0.92 -13.96 5.39
N ALA A 67 1.68 -14.82 4.72
CA ALA A 67 1.25 -15.44 3.46
C ALA A 67 -0.04 -16.27 3.67
N GLY A 68 -0.14 -17.01 4.78
CA GLY A 68 -1.33 -17.74 5.16
C GLY A 68 -2.54 -16.84 5.34
N ALA A 69 -2.40 -15.73 6.05
CA ALA A 69 -3.48 -14.78 6.26
C ALA A 69 -3.98 -14.15 4.93
N ILE A 70 -3.09 -13.86 4.00
CA ILE A 70 -3.47 -13.37 2.67
C ILE A 70 -4.24 -14.44 1.90
N LYS A 71 -3.76 -15.68 1.90
CA LYS A 71 -4.42 -16.81 1.25
C LYS A 71 -5.78 -17.11 1.85
N ASP A 72 -5.93 -17.01 3.16
CA ASP A 72 -7.21 -17.24 3.85
C ASP A 72 -8.28 -16.23 3.42
N VAL A 73 -7.88 -14.97 3.17
CA VAL A 73 -8.80 -13.94 2.67
C VAL A 73 -9.10 -14.10 1.18
N LEU A 74 -8.09 -14.38 0.37
CA LEU A 74 -8.21 -14.35 -1.09
C LEU A 74 -8.59 -15.71 -1.71
N GLY A 75 -8.35 -16.83 -1.00
CA GLY A 75 -8.53 -18.15 -1.55
C GLY A 75 -7.74 -18.35 -2.85
N ASP A 76 -8.39 -18.89 -3.88
CA ASP A 76 -7.76 -19.13 -5.18
C ASP A 76 -7.33 -17.86 -5.90
N ALA A 77 -7.92 -16.70 -5.58
CA ALA A 77 -7.52 -15.41 -6.14
C ALA A 77 -6.12 -14.96 -5.72
N TYR A 78 -5.52 -15.60 -4.71
CA TYR A 78 -4.13 -15.32 -4.31
C TYR A 78 -3.15 -15.39 -5.49
N HIS A 79 -3.35 -16.31 -6.42
CA HIS A 79 -2.49 -16.47 -7.60
C HIS A 79 -2.62 -15.34 -8.63
N LEU A 80 -3.66 -14.51 -8.52
CA LEU A 80 -3.90 -13.37 -9.40
C LEU A 80 -3.22 -12.08 -8.90
N LEU A 81 -2.64 -12.10 -7.70
CA LEU A 81 -1.96 -10.94 -7.12
C LEU A 81 -0.76 -10.51 -7.98
N GLN A 82 -0.77 -9.26 -8.38
CA GLN A 82 0.37 -8.57 -8.96
C GLN A 82 1.13 -7.87 -7.82
N LYS A 83 2.45 -7.97 -7.82
CA LYS A 83 3.29 -7.56 -6.71
C LYS A 83 4.17 -6.38 -7.10
N GLU A 84 4.42 -5.47 -6.14
CA GLU A 84 5.33 -4.34 -6.29
C GLU A 84 5.01 -3.51 -7.55
N LEU A 85 3.76 -3.11 -7.70
CA LEU A 85 3.32 -2.27 -8.81
C LEU A 85 3.33 -0.79 -8.45
N GLY A 86 3.93 0.01 -9.35
CA GLY A 86 3.68 1.43 -9.39
C GLY A 86 2.38 1.74 -10.14
N ILE A 87 1.69 2.76 -9.69
CA ILE A 87 0.50 3.30 -10.36
C ILE A 87 0.59 4.82 -10.42
N THR A 88 0.25 5.39 -11.56
CA THR A 88 0.01 6.83 -11.71
C THR A 88 -1.36 7.04 -12.29
N CYS A 89 -2.02 8.12 -11.90
CA CYS A 89 -3.29 8.53 -12.47
C CYS A 89 -3.55 10.02 -12.18
N ASP A 90 -4.58 10.54 -12.80
CA ASP A 90 -5.12 11.86 -12.47
C ASP A 90 -6.32 11.69 -11.54
N PHE A 91 -6.26 12.33 -10.37
CA PHE A 91 -7.41 12.55 -9.50
C PHE A 91 -8.00 13.92 -9.80
N THR A 92 -9.29 13.97 -10.10
CA THR A 92 -10.01 15.23 -10.39
C THR A 92 -11.18 15.43 -9.45
N HIS A 93 -11.37 16.68 -9.01
CA HIS A 93 -12.46 17.08 -8.12
C HIS A 93 -12.71 18.58 -8.29
N GLU A 94 -13.97 18.97 -8.54
CA GLU A 94 -14.41 20.37 -8.64
C GLU A 94 -13.56 21.26 -9.58
N GLY A 95 -13.18 20.73 -10.75
CA GLY A 95 -12.37 21.47 -11.74
C GLY A 95 -10.87 21.56 -11.41
N LEU A 96 -10.42 20.85 -10.39
CA LEU A 96 -9.01 20.71 -10.01
C LEU A 96 -8.49 19.32 -10.32
N LYS A 97 -7.20 19.23 -10.64
CA LYS A 97 -6.50 17.98 -10.95
C LYS A 97 -5.26 17.82 -10.10
N LEU A 98 -5.05 16.60 -9.61
CA LEU A 98 -3.85 16.17 -8.91
C LEU A 98 -3.25 14.96 -9.62
N ASN A 99 -2.00 15.02 -10.03
CA ASN A 99 -1.29 13.84 -10.50
C ASN A 99 -0.92 12.97 -9.29
N TYR A 100 -1.58 11.82 -9.18
CA TYR A 100 -1.34 10.85 -8.13
C TYR A 100 -0.30 9.83 -8.54
N LYS A 101 0.51 9.37 -7.60
CA LYS A 101 1.34 8.17 -7.74
C LYS A 101 1.29 7.31 -6.48
N GLY A 102 1.34 6.00 -6.66
CA GLY A 102 1.41 5.02 -5.58
C GLY A 102 2.36 3.88 -5.91
N ARG A 103 2.88 3.25 -4.88
CA ARG A 103 3.59 1.97 -4.97
C ARG A 103 2.84 0.98 -4.11
N ILE A 104 2.19 0.03 -4.76
CA ILE A 104 1.27 -0.92 -4.14
C ILE A 104 2.03 -2.23 -3.92
N ASP A 105 1.99 -2.76 -2.71
CA ASP A 105 2.67 -4.02 -2.38
C ASP A 105 2.11 -5.18 -3.21
N MET A 106 0.79 -5.34 -3.18
CA MET A 106 0.09 -6.35 -3.95
C MET A 106 -1.29 -5.83 -4.37
N VAL A 107 -1.73 -6.19 -5.57
CA VAL A 107 -3.04 -5.79 -6.10
C VAL A 107 -3.59 -6.82 -7.06
N ILE A 108 -4.89 -7.03 -7.01
CA ILE A 108 -5.68 -7.56 -8.12
C ILE A 108 -6.48 -6.37 -8.65
N PRO A 109 -6.11 -5.78 -9.80
CA PRO A 109 -6.76 -4.59 -10.32
C PRO A 109 -8.28 -4.74 -10.37
N GLU A 110 -9.00 -3.67 -10.05
CA GLU A 110 -10.46 -3.62 -9.98
C GLU A 110 -11.11 -4.55 -8.92
N LYS A 111 -10.30 -5.19 -8.06
CA LYS A 111 -10.80 -6.08 -7.01
C LYS A 111 -10.30 -5.70 -5.63
N ILE A 112 -9.03 -5.92 -5.34
CA ILE A 112 -8.48 -5.74 -4.00
C ILE A 112 -7.04 -5.25 -4.02
N VAL A 113 -6.73 -4.34 -3.11
CA VAL A 113 -5.37 -3.96 -2.73
C VAL A 113 -4.97 -4.70 -1.46
N VAL A 114 -3.77 -5.25 -1.41
CA VAL A 114 -3.19 -5.84 -0.19
C VAL A 114 -1.91 -5.07 0.17
N ASP A 115 -1.85 -4.60 1.41
CA ASP A 115 -0.73 -3.82 1.92
C ASP A 115 -0.14 -4.51 3.16
N LEU A 116 1.17 -4.66 3.17
CA LEU A 116 1.91 -5.35 4.22
C LEU A 116 2.51 -4.35 5.21
N LYS A 117 2.36 -4.64 6.49
CA LYS A 117 2.95 -3.84 7.57
C LYS A 117 3.67 -4.73 8.58
N VAL A 118 4.78 -4.23 9.11
CA VAL A 118 5.42 -4.79 10.30
C VAL A 118 5.37 -3.74 11.39
N LEU A 119 4.67 -4.03 12.47
CA LEU A 119 4.29 -3.07 13.49
C LEU A 119 4.90 -3.42 14.86
N ALA A 120 5.20 -2.38 15.64
CA ALA A 120 5.62 -2.54 17.04
C ALA A 120 4.45 -2.81 17.98
N GLY A 121 3.21 -2.59 17.57
CA GLY A 121 2.00 -2.72 18.36
C GLY A 121 0.79 -3.13 17.53
N LYS A 122 -0.40 -2.86 18.03
CA LYS A 122 -1.66 -3.27 17.41
C LYS A 122 -1.95 -2.54 16.10
N LEU A 123 -2.48 -3.27 15.12
CA LEU A 123 -2.84 -2.71 13.82
C LEU A 123 -3.86 -1.57 13.93
N LYS A 124 -4.88 -1.71 14.78
CA LYS A 124 -5.91 -0.69 14.98
C LYS A 124 -5.32 0.66 15.40
N ASP A 125 -4.34 0.65 16.29
CA ASP A 125 -3.69 1.87 16.78
C ASP A 125 -2.78 2.47 15.69
N ALA A 126 -2.05 1.61 14.97
CA ALA A 126 -1.19 2.03 13.87
C ALA A 126 -1.99 2.66 12.73
N VAL A 127 -3.13 2.10 12.34
CA VAL A 127 -4.01 2.66 11.31
C VAL A 127 -4.46 4.06 11.71
N LYS A 128 -4.90 4.23 12.96
CA LYS A 128 -5.34 5.54 13.47
C LYS A 128 -4.20 6.56 13.53
N TYR A 129 -3.01 6.15 13.96
CA TYR A 129 -1.86 7.05 14.12
C TYR A 129 -1.21 7.41 12.78
N PHE A 130 -0.92 6.42 11.95
CA PHE A 130 -0.20 6.61 10.67
C PHE A 130 -1.13 6.90 9.50
N LYS A 131 -2.46 6.84 9.69
CA LYS A 131 -3.47 7.09 8.66
C LYS A 131 -3.32 6.12 7.46
N TYR A 132 -3.10 4.85 7.74
CA TYR A 132 -2.99 3.83 6.69
C TYR A 132 -4.28 3.66 5.89
N ASP A 133 -5.44 3.91 6.49
CA ASP A 133 -6.74 3.98 5.80
C ASP A 133 -6.74 4.99 4.65
N GLN A 134 -6.12 6.14 4.83
CA GLN A 134 -5.99 7.18 3.79
C GLN A 134 -5.02 6.75 2.69
N GLN A 135 -3.90 6.10 3.04
CA GLN A 135 -2.97 5.52 2.07
C GLN A 135 -3.65 4.47 1.22
N ILE A 136 -4.32 3.51 1.87
CA ILE A 136 -5.03 2.42 1.19
C ILE A 136 -6.17 2.95 0.34
N SER A 137 -6.90 3.98 0.80
CA SER A 137 -7.92 4.64 -0.02
C SER A 137 -7.34 5.18 -1.33
N GLY A 138 -6.17 5.81 -1.30
CA GLY A 138 -5.48 6.26 -2.52
C GLY A 138 -5.15 5.10 -3.47
N TYR A 139 -4.65 3.99 -2.94
CA TYR A 139 -4.37 2.79 -3.74
C TYR A 139 -5.65 2.19 -4.34
N CYS A 140 -6.71 2.06 -3.57
CA CYS A 140 -7.98 1.53 -4.04
C CYS A 140 -8.61 2.42 -5.11
N LEU A 141 -8.67 3.73 -4.87
CA LEU A 141 -9.25 4.69 -5.82
C LEU A 141 -8.48 4.69 -7.14
N SER A 142 -7.15 4.70 -7.09
CA SER A 142 -6.32 4.69 -8.30
C SER A 142 -6.39 3.39 -9.09
N SER A 143 -6.59 2.25 -8.43
CA SER A 143 -6.64 0.92 -9.05
C SER A 143 -8.06 0.41 -9.34
N GLY A 144 -9.10 1.21 -9.02
CA GLY A 144 -10.50 0.80 -9.16
C GLY A 144 -10.94 -0.31 -8.21
N CYS A 145 -10.16 -0.56 -7.14
CA CYS A 145 -10.46 -1.61 -6.18
C CYS A 145 -11.57 -1.19 -5.20
N ALA A 146 -12.52 -2.09 -4.96
CA ALA A 146 -13.62 -1.84 -4.04
C ALA A 146 -13.20 -1.91 -2.57
N ILE A 147 -12.08 -2.56 -2.27
CA ILE A 147 -11.63 -2.82 -0.90
C ILE A 147 -10.10 -2.93 -0.83
N GLY A 148 -9.54 -2.53 0.33
CA GLY A 148 -8.17 -2.80 0.70
C GLY A 148 -8.07 -3.74 1.88
N LEU A 149 -7.02 -4.55 1.93
CA LEU A 149 -6.67 -5.43 3.03
C LEU A 149 -5.30 -5.02 3.57
N ILE A 150 -5.23 -4.65 4.84
CA ILE A 150 -3.95 -4.52 5.54
C ILE A 150 -3.67 -5.85 6.23
N VAL A 151 -2.49 -6.41 5.97
CA VAL A 151 -1.97 -7.58 6.68
C VAL A 151 -0.74 -7.14 7.45
N ALA A 152 -0.81 -7.21 8.77
CA ALA A 152 0.23 -6.69 9.64
C ALA A 152 0.78 -7.75 10.58
N TYR A 153 2.10 -7.79 10.74
CA TYR A 153 2.75 -8.54 11.79
C TYR A 153 2.98 -7.65 13.01
N ASN A 154 2.35 -8.01 14.12
CA ASN A 154 2.53 -7.36 15.41
C ASN A 154 3.73 -7.99 16.14
N LYS A 155 4.85 -7.28 16.19
CA LYS A 155 6.10 -7.77 16.82
C LYS A 155 5.97 -7.99 18.34
N LYS A 156 5.13 -7.20 19.02
CA LYS A 156 4.96 -7.30 20.47
C LYS A 156 4.18 -8.56 20.84
N GLU A 157 3.10 -8.83 20.13
CA GLU A 157 2.23 -9.99 20.41
C GLU A 157 2.59 -11.21 19.55
N LYS A 158 3.54 -11.07 18.63
CA LYS A 158 4.02 -12.12 17.72
C LYS A 158 2.89 -12.81 16.96
N LYS A 159 1.98 -12.00 16.42
CA LYS A 159 0.83 -12.49 15.65
C LYS A 159 0.56 -11.64 14.43
N VAL A 160 -0.15 -12.23 13.47
CA VAL A 160 -0.68 -11.51 12.29
C VAL A 160 -2.06 -10.93 12.64
N GLU A 161 -2.24 -9.67 12.28
CA GLU A 161 -3.51 -8.96 12.36
C GLU A 161 -3.93 -8.54 10.95
N THR A 162 -5.21 -8.57 10.65
CA THR A 162 -5.76 -8.12 9.37
C THR A 162 -6.83 -7.06 9.58
N MET A 163 -6.96 -6.16 8.61
CA MET A 163 -8.02 -5.15 8.60
C MET A 163 -8.45 -4.86 7.18
N MET A 164 -9.76 -4.94 6.95
CA MET A 164 -10.37 -4.53 5.68
C MET A 164 -10.64 -3.03 5.71
N ILE A 165 -10.24 -2.34 4.65
CA ILE A 165 -10.42 -0.89 4.48
C ILE A 165 -11.34 -0.65 3.30
N LYS A 166 -12.46 0.00 3.55
CA LYS A 166 -13.31 0.54 2.50
C LYS A 166 -12.74 1.89 2.06
N PRO A 167 -12.47 2.11 0.77
CA PRO A 167 -11.91 3.39 0.30
C PRO A 167 -12.87 4.55 0.60
N ASP A 168 -12.28 5.64 1.09
CA ASP A 168 -12.96 6.90 1.34
C ASP A 168 -12.29 8.00 0.51
N PRO A 169 -12.98 8.62 -0.45
CA PRO A 169 -12.42 9.68 -1.28
C PRO A 169 -12.19 11.00 -0.53
N ALA A 170 -12.85 11.24 0.59
CA ALA A 170 -12.89 12.55 1.25
C ALA A 170 -11.50 13.13 1.56
N PHE A 171 -10.56 12.28 2.00
CA PHE A 171 -9.19 12.73 2.23
C PHE A 171 -8.53 13.23 0.94
N TRP A 172 -8.65 12.47 -0.15
CA TRP A 172 -8.02 12.83 -1.43
C TRP A 172 -8.72 14.02 -2.09
N GLU A 173 -10.02 14.15 -1.95
CA GLU A 173 -10.79 15.35 -2.38
C GLU A 173 -10.26 16.61 -1.70
N LYS A 174 -10.00 16.53 -0.39
CA LYS A 174 -9.33 17.62 0.34
C LYS A 174 -7.94 17.92 -0.18
N VAL A 175 -7.12 16.89 -0.43
CA VAL A 175 -5.77 17.08 -0.99
C VAL A 175 -5.83 17.73 -2.37
N ILE A 176 -6.78 17.34 -3.22
CA ILE A 176 -6.99 17.96 -4.54
C ILE A 176 -7.36 19.44 -4.37
N SER A 177 -8.26 19.75 -3.45
CA SER A 177 -8.69 21.14 -3.19
C SER A 177 -7.53 22.03 -2.68
N GLU A 178 -6.58 21.46 -1.96
CA GLU A 178 -5.45 22.20 -1.40
C GLU A 178 -4.24 22.30 -2.35
N ARG A 179 -4.05 21.32 -3.23
CA ARG A 179 -2.81 21.15 -4.02
C ARG A 179 -3.04 20.88 -5.51
N GLY A 180 -4.28 20.73 -5.92
CA GLY A 180 -4.64 20.48 -7.32
C GLY A 180 -4.41 21.71 -8.20
N GLU A 181 -4.16 21.47 -9.48
CA GLU A 181 -4.04 22.50 -10.51
C GLU A 181 -5.39 22.65 -11.22
N ILE A 182 -5.70 23.87 -11.66
CA ILE A 182 -6.92 24.13 -12.44
C ILE A 182 -6.82 23.41 -13.79
N ILE A 183 -7.88 22.73 -14.14
CA ILE A 183 -7.99 22.01 -15.41
C ILE A 183 -8.26 23.01 -16.54
#